data_4717bb4e46602f79e64d98bdc8e3fd4a
#
_entry.id   4717bb4e46602f79e64d98bdc8e3fd4a
#
_cell.length_a   1.000
_cell.length_b   1.000
_cell.length_c   1.000
_cell.angle_alpha   90.00
_cell.angle_beta   90.00
_cell.angle_gamma   90.00
#
_symmetry.space_group_name_H-M   'P 1'
#
loop_
_entity.id
_entity.type
_entity.pdbx_description
1 polymer ?
#
loop_
_entity_poly.entity_id
_entity_poly.type
_entity_poly.pdbx_seq_one_letter_code
_entity_poly.pdbx_strand_id
1 'polypeptide(L)'
;SAIGDTFKDQMKPVVSGTVNLAWRQLYYGVEELDWNGVKVYFIDNEQYFKRDGLYGYGDDAERFAYFCRAVLTMLPKIGFQPDIIHCNDWHTGLMGVFLKEDFYHDSFYSHMKVIYTIHNLKYQGIYGPEIMSDIIGLDQRLFTNGNLECNGCVNFMKAGMVYADFITTVSNTYADEITYPYFGEHLDGYIRDNRSRLVGIINGLDEDVYNPATDPLIDVNYTADDFQIKKHLNKKALQEELGLPVSRNTPMIAMIDRKSVV
;
A
#
# COMPACT_ATOMS: atom_id res chain seq x y z
N SER A 1 12.39 -13.96 0.30
CA SER A 1 11.32 -13.08 0.82
C SER A 1 11.92 -11.73 1.19
N ALA A 2 11.15 -10.64 1.05
CA ALA A 2 11.56 -9.29 1.46
C ALA A 2 11.74 -9.16 2.98
N ILE A 3 11.27 -10.14 3.75
CA ILE A 3 11.46 -10.21 5.19
C ILE A 3 12.83 -10.83 5.42
N GLY A 4 13.75 -10.03 5.94
CA GLY A 4 15.11 -10.48 6.26
C GLY A 4 15.10 -11.64 7.26
N ASP A 5 16.15 -12.45 7.24
CA ASP A 5 16.30 -13.60 8.13
C ASP A 5 16.23 -13.21 9.63
N THR A 6 16.51 -11.94 9.94
CA THR A 6 16.45 -11.37 11.29
C THR A 6 15.12 -11.58 12.01
N PHE A 7 14.00 -11.63 11.29
CA PHE A 7 12.67 -11.78 11.90
C PHE A 7 12.14 -13.20 11.88
N LYS A 8 12.69 -14.09 11.04
CA LYS A 8 12.17 -15.46 10.87
C LYS A 8 12.16 -16.26 12.17
N ASP A 9 13.21 -16.15 12.97
CA ASP A 9 13.33 -16.88 14.22
C ASP A 9 12.38 -16.37 15.33
N GLN A 10 11.79 -15.18 15.13
CA GLN A 10 10.84 -14.56 16.05
C GLN A 10 9.39 -14.79 15.64
N MET A 11 9.16 -15.25 14.41
CA MET A 11 7.83 -15.57 13.90
C MET A 11 7.30 -16.87 14.50
N LYS A 12 5.99 -16.87 14.80
CA LYS A 12 5.30 -18.03 15.36
C LYS A 12 4.13 -18.40 14.46
N PRO A 13 4.02 -19.67 14.04
CA PRO A 13 2.84 -20.12 13.31
C PRO A 13 1.61 -20.07 14.23
N VAL A 14 0.53 -19.49 13.73
CA VAL A 14 -0.72 -19.29 14.49
C VAL A 14 -1.81 -20.20 14.00
N VAL A 15 -2.05 -20.21 12.69
CA VAL A 15 -3.11 -21.00 12.05
C VAL A 15 -2.76 -21.28 10.60
N SER A 16 -3.30 -22.35 10.07
CA SER A 16 -3.28 -22.65 8.64
C SER A 16 -4.63 -23.21 8.18
N GLY A 17 -4.88 -23.15 6.91
CA GLY A 17 -6.12 -23.62 6.33
C GLY A 17 -6.17 -23.47 4.82
N THR A 18 -7.38 -23.48 4.30
CA THR A 18 -7.65 -23.26 2.88
C THR A 18 -8.60 -22.09 2.69
N VAL A 19 -8.41 -21.35 1.62
CA VAL A 19 -9.29 -20.26 1.16
C VAL A 19 -9.78 -20.58 -0.24
N ASN A 20 -11.07 -20.39 -0.48
CA ASN A 20 -11.66 -20.51 -1.80
C ASN A 20 -11.54 -19.18 -2.55
N LEU A 21 -10.96 -19.22 -3.75
CA LEU A 21 -10.88 -18.08 -4.65
C LEU A 21 -11.40 -18.51 -6.02
N ALA A 22 -12.58 -18.06 -6.41
CA ALA A 22 -13.32 -18.60 -7.54
C ALA A 22 -13.45 -20.11 -7.42
N TRP A 23 -12.94 -20.87 -8.41
CA TRP A 23 -12.95 -22.34 -8.43
C TRP A 23 -11.75 -22.98 -7.71
N ARG A 24 -10.77 -22.16 -7.27
CA ARG A 24 -9.54 -22.62 -6.64
C ARG A 24 -9.74 -22.82 -5.14
N GLN A 25 -9.10 -23.85 -4.61
CA GLN A 25 -8.92 -24.05 -3.18
C GLN A 25 -7.43 -23.94 -2.85
N LEU A 26 -7.06 -22.88 -2.14
CA LEU A 26 -5.68 -22.47 -1.96
C LEU A 26 -5.28 -22.55 -0.48
N TYR A 27 -4.08 -23.06 -0.22
CA TYR A 27 -3.51 -23.05 1.13
C TYR A 27 -3.22 -21.62 1.60
N TYR A 28 -3.41 -21.38 2.89
CA TYR A 28 -2.80 -20.25 3.61
C TYR A 28 -2.25 -20.72 4.96
N GLY A 29 -1.10 -20.17 5.34
CA GLY A 29 -0.59 -20.18 6.71
C GLY A 29 -0.59 -18.75 7.25
N VAL A 30 -0.59 -18.61 8.56
CA VAL A 30 -0.45 -17.32 9.25
C VAL A 30 0.66 -17.44 10.27
N GLU A 31 1.64 -16.57 10.16
CA GLU A 31 2.70 -16.37 11.14
C GLU A 31 2.51 -15.04 11.86
N GLU A 32 2.72 -15.02 13.16
CA GLU A 32 2.62 -13.82 14.01
C GLU A 32 4.01 -13.38 14.47
N LEU A 33 4.25 -12.09 14.43
CA LEU A 33 5.40 -11.42 15.03
C LEU A 33 4.89 -10.27 15.91
N ASP A 34 5.38 -10.16 17.14
CA ASP A 34 5.23 -8.92 17.92
C ASP A 34 6.39 -8.00 17.60
N TRP A 35 6.09 -6.86 16.99
CA TRP A 35 7.08 -5.85 16.66
C TRP A 35 6.77 -4.55 17.39
N ASN A 36 7.53 -4.28 18.45
CA ASN A 36 7.36 -3.09 19.30
C ASN A 36 5.92 -2.90 19.83
N GLY A 37 5.28 -3.99 20.25
CA GLY A 37 3.92 -3.98 20.76
C GLY A 37 2.82 -3.95 19.70
N VAL A 38 3.20 -4.05 18.41
CA VAL A 38 2.27 -4.20 17.31
C VAL A 38 2.30 -5.65 16.80
N LYS A 39 1.13 -6.29 16.74
CA LYS A 39 1.01 -7.61 16.16
C LYS A 39 1.04 -7.54 14.65
N VAL A 40 2.02 -8.20 14.04
CA VAL A 40 2.17 -8.31 12.60
C VAL A 40 1.84 -9.75 12.20
N TYR A 41 0.89 -9.91 11.30
CA TYR A 41 0.50 -11.20 10.76
C TYR A 41 0.99 -11.32 9.32
N PHE A 42 1.66 -12.41 9.01
CA PHE A 42 2.15 -12.74 7.68
C PHE A 42 1.31 -13.86 7.09
N ILE A 43 0.80 -13.65 5.89
CA ILE A 43 0.17 -14.72 5.12
C ILE A 43 1.28 -15.51 4.44
N ASP A 44 1.46 -16.75 4.90
CA ASP A 44 2.40 -17.68 4.32
C ASP A 44 1.75 -18.45 3.18
N ASN A 45 2.24 -18.18 1.98
CA ASN A 45 1.99 -18.96 0.78
C ASN A 45 3.17 -18.77 -0.18
N GLU A 46 4.06 -19.74 -0.22
CA GLU A 46 5.27 -19.68 -1.05
C GLU A 46 4.96 -19.59 -2.55
N GLN A 47 3.88 -20.17 -3.02
CA GLN A 47 3.48 -20.11 -4.44
C GLN A 47 3.29 -18.69 -4.91
N TYR A 48 2.68 -17.83 -4.09
CA TYR A 48 2.38 -16.46 -4.45
C TYR A 48 3.43 -15.45 -3.98
N PHE A 49 4.09 -15.69 -2.84
CA PHE A 49 4.89 -14.66 -2.18
C PHE A 49 6.39 -14.94 -2.10
N LYS A 50 6.85 -16.15 -2.45
CA LYS A 50 8.28 -16.46 -2.56
C LYS A 50 8.78 -16.06 -3.94
N ARG A 51 8.99 -14.77 -4.15
CA ARG A 51 9.35 -14.14 -5.41
C ARG A 51 10.45 -13.10 -5.20
N ASP A 52 11.25 -12.82 -6.24
CA ASP A 52 12.33 -11.84 -6.19
C ASP A 52 11.82 -10.39 -6.10
N GLY A 53 10.63 -10.12 -6.66
CA GLY A 53 9.98 -8.80 -6.64
C GLY A 53 8.66 -8.81 -5.87
N LEU A 54 8.19 -7.63 -5.51
CA LEU A 54 6.94 -7.47 -4.78
C LEU A 54 5.71 -7.59 -5.68
N TYR A 55 5.78 -7.12 -6.93
CA TYR A 55 4.72 -7.14 -7.94
C TYR A 55 5.33 -7.02 -9.35
N GLY A 56 4.49 -7.03 -10.39
CA GLY A 56 4.91 -6.99 -11.80
C GLY A 56 4.90 -8.38 -12.44
N TYR A 57 4.20 -9.33 -11.84
CA TYR A 57 4.04 -10.68 -12.36
C TYR A 57 2.69 -10.85 -13.07
N GLY A 58 2.64 -11.75 -14.04
CA GLY A 58 1.42 -12.01 -14.81
C GLY A 58 0.23 -12.51 -13.99
N ASP A 59 0.49 -13.07 -12.80
CA ASP A 59 -0.50 -13.57 -11.86
C ASP A 59 -0.81 -12.62 -10.69
N ASP A 60 -0.43 -11.36 -10.78
CA ASP A 60 -0.63 -10.38 -9.69
C ASP A 60 -2.11 -10.19 -9.33
N ALA A 61 -3.04 -10.27 -10.30
CA ALA A 61 -4.47 -10.24 -10.03
C ALA A 61 -4.89 -11.34 -9.06
N GLU A 62 -4.45 -12.57 -9.32
CA GLU A 62 -4.74 -13.74 -8.49
C GLU A 62 -4.08 -13.64 -7.12
N ARG A 63 -2.80 -13.26 -7.10
CA ARG A 63 -2.03 -13.10 -5.85
C ARG A 63 -2.68 -12.14 -4.87
N PHE A 64 -3.10 -10.96 -5.34
CA PHE A 64 -3.66 -9.95 -4.45
C PHE A 64 -5.15 -10.16 -4.17
N ALA A 65 -5.89 -10.78 -5.08
CA ALA A 65 -7.23 -11.30 -4.78
C ALA A 65 -7.16 -12.37 -3.69
N TYR A 66 -6.24 -13.34 -3.83
CA TYR A 66 -5.97 -14.34 -2.81
C TYR A 66 -5.59 -13.71 -1.46
N PHE A 67 -4.66 -12.74 -1.45
CA PHE A 67 -4.25 -12.05 -0.23
C PHE A 67 -5.45 -11.44 0.51
N CYS A 68 -6.26 -10.66 -0.19
CA CYS A 68 -7.43 -10.00 0.40
C CYS A 68 -8.39 -11.04 1.01
N ARG A 69 -8.65 -12.13 0.31
CA ARG A 69 -9.57 -13.16 0.76
C ARG A 69 -9.01 -13.98 1.91
N ALA A 70 -7.72 -14.31 1.88
CA ALA A 70 -7.02 -15.02 2.95
C ALA A 70 -7.02 -14.21 4.25
N VAL A 71 -6.77 -12.89 4.19
CA VAL A 71 -6.85 -11.99 5.36
C VAL A 71 -8.23 -12.05 6.00
N LEU A 72 -9.30 -11.90 5.22
CA LEU A 72 -10.66 -11.99 5.78
C LEU A 72 -10.94 -13.37 6.39
N THR A 73 -10.53 -14.44 5.71
CA THR A 73 -10.76 -15.82 6.17
C THR A 73 -10.02 -16.14 7.48
N MET A 74 -8.83 -15.58 7.70
CA MET A 74 -8.05 -15.84 8.91
C MET A 74 -8.59 -15.14 10.16
N LEU A 75 -9.22 -13.95 10.03
CA LEU A 75 -9.63 -13.12 11.16
C LEU A 75 -10.35 -13.89 12.29
N PRO A 76 -11.44 -14.65 12.01
CA PRO A 76 -12.10 -15.42 13.06
C PRO A 76 -11.24 -16.58 13.59
N LYS A 77 -10.29 -17.08 12.80
CA LYS A 77 -9.41 -18.19 13.20
C LYS A 77 -8.32 -17.76 14.17
N ILE A 78 -7.87 -16.51 14.08
CA ILE A 78 -6.91 -15.93 15.03
C ILE A 78 -7.62 -15.21 16.18
N GLY A 79 -8.97 -15.21 16.21
CA GLY A 79 -9.76 -14.56 17.27
C GLY A 79 -9.67 -13.04 17.25
N PHE A 80 -9.37 -12.42 16.13
CA PHE A 80 -9.27 -10.97 15.98
C PHE A 80 -10.42 -10.42 15.16
N GLN A 81 -11.28 -9.64 15.79
CA GLN A 81 -12.43 -9.00 15.17
C GLN A 81 -12.22 -7.48 15.15
N PRO A 82 -11.67 -6.93 14.05
CA PRO A 82 -11.39 -5.49 13.96
C PRO A 82 -12.68 -4.69 13.73
N ASP A 83 -12.74 -3.47 14.26
CA ASP A 83 -13.76 -2.48 13.90
C ASP A 83 -13.47 -1.86 12.54
N ILE A 84 -12.18 -1.70 12.20
CA ILE A 84 -11.71 -1.04 10.98
C ILE A 84 -10.68 -1.92 10.27
N ILE A 85 -10.89 -2.10 8.97
CA ILE A 85 -9.90 -2.66 8.05
C ILE A 85 -9.31 -1.49 7.25
N HIS A 86 -8.01 -1.24 7.44
CA HIS A 86 -7.30 -0.20 6.72
C HIS A 86 -6.53 -0.79 5.54
N CYS A 87 -6.98 -0.49 4.34
CA CYS A 87 -6.44 -0.97 3.07
C CYS A 87 -5.48 0.04 2.45
N ASN A 88 -4.44 -0.44 1.80
CA ASN A 88 -3.42 0.42 1.20
C ASN A 88 -3.16 0.00 -0.25
N ASP A 89 -3.38 0.92 -1.19
CA ASP A 89 -3.18 0.76 -2.63
C ASP A 89 -3.96 -0.40 -3.28
N TRP A 90 -3.78 -0.56 -4.58
CA TRP A 90 -4.49 -1.53 -5.41
C TRP A 90 -4.34 -2.98 -4.97
N HIS A 91 -3.22 -3.33 -4.30
CA HIS A 91 -2.97 -4.66 -3.77
C HIS A 91 -4.03 -5.12 -2.76
N THR A 92 -4.66 -4.18 -2.08
CA THR A 92 -5.73 -4.42 -1.12
C THR A 92 -7.11 -3.95 -1.63
N GLY A 93 -7.20 -3.61 -2.91
CA GLY A 93 -8.42 -3.03 -3.50
C GLY A 93 -9.64 -3.93 -3.44
N LEU A 94 -9.45 -5.25 -3.44
CA LEU A 94 -10.54 -6.21 -3.33
C LEU A 94 -10.97 -6.53 -1.90
N MET A 95 -10.26 -6.02 -0.88
CA MET A 95 -10.59 -6.30 0.53
C MET A 95 -12.03 -5.87 0.89
N GLY A 96 -12.36 -4.63 0.60
CA GLY A 96 -13.71 -4.09 0.84
C GLY A 96 -14.78 -4.75 -0.01
N VAL A 97 -14.41 -5.17 -1.24
CA VAL A 97 -15.33 -5.89 -2.14
C VAL A 97 -15.73 -7.22 -1.52
N PHE A 98 -14.76 -8.06 -1.18
CA PHE A 98 -15.03 -9.36 -0.55
C PHE A 98 -15.77 -9.19 0.79
N LEU A 99 -15.34 -8.23 1.62
CA LEU A 99 -15.99 -7.96 2.89
C LEU A 99 -17.49 -7.71 2.71
N LYS A 100 -17.88 -6.81 1.77
CA LYS A 100 -19.25 -6.34 1.62
C LYS A 100 -20.11 -7.21 0.70
N GLU A 101 -19.52 -8.00 -0.19
CA GLU A 101 -20.28 -8.88 -1.11
C GLU A 101 -20.40 -10.32 -0.59
N ASP A 102 -19.31 -10.87 0.02
CA ASP A 102 -19.29 -12.29 0.42
C ASP A 102 -19.37 -12.50 1.95
N PHE A 103 -18.73 -11.64 2.74
CA PHE A 103 -18.58 -11.87 4.19
C PHE A 103 -19.59 -11.09 5.05
N TYR A 104 -20.20 -10.04 4.52
CA TYR A 104 -21.05 -9.13 5.30
C TYR A 104 -22.26 -9.78 5.97
N HIS A 105 -22.76 -10.90 5.43
CA HIS A 105 -23.90 -11.61 6.01
C HIS A 105 -23.57 -12.37 7.30
N ASP A 106 -22.30 -12.61 7.59
CA ASP A 106 -21.85 -13.16 8.85
C ASP A 106 -21.70 -12.03 9.90
N SER A 107 -22.29 -12.25 11.08
CA SER A 107 -22.28 -11.27 12.19
C SER A 107 -20.87 -10.91 12.65
N PHE A 108 -19.89 -11.78 12.41
CA PHE A 108 -18.50 -11.47 12.69
C PHE A 108 -17.99 -10.27 11.90
N TYR A 109 -18.42 -10.10 10.64
CA TYR A 109 -17.91 -9.07 9.72
C TYR A 109 -18.81 -7.86 9.55
N SER A 110 -20.09 -7.98 9.88
CA SER A 110 -21.14 -7.00 9.49
C SER A 110 -20.95 -5.59 10.05
N HIS A 111 -20.18 -5.42 11.13
CA HIS A 111 -19.91 -4.10 11.73
C HIS A 111 -18.61 -3.45 11.21
N MET A 112 -17.75 -4.22 10.53
CA MET A 112 -16.44 -3.73 10.10
C MET A 112 -16.56 -2.61 9.07
N LYS A 113 -15.72 -1.58 9.23
CA LYS A 113 -15.58 -0.46 8.30
C LYS A 113 -14.27 -0.54 7.54
N VAL A 114 -14.26 0.03 6.34
CA VAL A 114 -13.09 0.03 5.46
C VAL A 114 -12.58 1.45 5.26
N ILE A 115 -11.32 1.68 5.60
CA ILE A 115 -10.57 2.86 5.19
C ILE A 115 -9.63 2.45 4.05
N TYR A 116 -9.59 3.23 2.98
CA TYR A 116 -8.77 2.96 1.82
C TYR A 116 -7.79 4.11 1.57
N THR A 117 -6.48 3.83 1.62
CA THR A 117 -5.42 4.82 1.39
C THR A 117 -4.83 4.67 -0.01
N ILE A 118 -4.80 5.78 -0.74
CA ILE A 118 -4.14 5.92 -2.03
C ILE A 118 -2.76 6.55 -1.79
N HIS A 119 -1.68 5.77 -2.00
CA HIS A 119 -0.33 6.29 -1.94
C HIS A 119 0.13 6.80 -3.31
N ASN A 120 -0.24 6.09 -4.39
CA ASN A 120 0.05 6.50 -5.76
C ASN A 120 -1.05 6.03 -6.71
N LEU A 121 -1.86 6.96 -7.19
CA LEU A 121 -3.01 6.69 -8.05
C LEU A 121 -2.63 6.11 -9.43
N LYS A 122 -1.38 6.27 -9.86
CA LYS A 122 -0.90 5.74 -11.14
C LYS A 122 -0.90 4.21 -11.20
N TYR A 123 -0.69 3.54 -10.06
CA TYR A 123 -0.65 2.08 -9.99
C TYR A 123 -1.99 1.54 -9.50
N GLN A 124 -2.80 1.02 -10.44
CA GLN A 124 -4.22 0.77 -10.19
C GLN A 124 -4.61 -0.71 -10.14
N GLY A 125 -3.75 -1.62 -10.62
CA GLY A 125 -4.13 -3.03 -10.77
C GLY A 125 -5.27 -3.19 -11.78
N ILE A 126 -4.95 -3.01 -13.08
CA ILE A 126 -5.90 -3.02 -14.19
C ILE A 126 -5.79 -4.35 -14.92
N TYR A 127 -6.93 -5.02 -15.11
CA TYR A 127 -6.99 -6.36 -15.71
C TYR A 127 -8.20 -6.50 -16.63
N GLY A 128 -8.16 -7.46 -17.53
CA GLY A 128 -9.29 -7.76 -18.40
C GLY A 128 -10.52 -8.24 -17.63
N PRO A 129 -11.74 -8.10 -18.22
CA PRO A 129 -12.99 -8.45 -17.53
C PRO A 129 -13.14 -9.95 -17.24
N GLU A 130 -12.38 -10.80 -17.90
CA GLU A 130 -12.37 -12.26 -17.70
C GLU A 130 -11.97 -12.66 -16.27
N ILE A 131 -11.19 -11.82 -15.56
CA ILE A 131 -10.78 -12.13 -14.19
C ILE A 131 -11.96 -12.14 -13.20
N MET A 132 -13.09 -11.52 -13.55
CA MET A 132 -14.27 -11.49 -12.67
C MET A 132 -14.74 -12.90 -12.30
N SER A 133 -14.86 -13.80 -13.26
CA SER A 133 -15.29 -15.18 -13.04
C SER A 133 -14.15 -16.11 -12.72
N ASP A 134 -13.01 -15.97 -13.42
CA ASP A 134 -11.91 -16.95 -13.30
C ASP A 134 -11.06 -16.74 -12.04
N ILE A 135 -10.81 -15.48 -11.65
CA ILE A 135 -9.89 -15.14 -10.55
C ILE A 135 -10.64 -14.64 -9.32
N ILE A 136 -11.48 -13.59 -9.47
CA ILE A 136 -12.13 -12.95 -8.32
C ILE A 136 -13.29 -13.82 -7.80
N GLY A 137 -14.03 -14.47 -8.69
CA GLY A 137 -15.15 -15.35 -8.35
C GLY A 137 -16.37 -14.59 -7.82
N LEU A 138 -16.54 -13.34 -8.22
CA LEU A 138 -17.70 -12.51 -7.87
C LEU A 138 -18.66 -12.32 -9.05
N ASP A 139 -19.89 -11.93 -8.75
CA ASP A 139 -20.93 -11.70 -9.72
C ASP A 139 -20.52 -10.64 -10.76
N GLN A 140 -20.76 -10.95 -12.03
CA GLN A 140 -20.48 -10.07 -13.17
C GLN A 140 -21.21 -8.71 -13.07
N ARG A 141 -22.31 -8.63 -12.30
CA ARG A 141 -23.01 -7.37 -12.04
C ARG A 141 -22.10 -6.29 -11.48
N LEU A 142 -21.06 -6.65 -10.70
CA LEU A 142 -20.12 -5.71 -10.09
C LEU A 142 -19.22 -5.03 -11.13
N PHE A 143 -19.04 -5.66 -12.26
CA PHE A 143 -18.41 -5.06 -13.42
C PHE A 143 -19.42 -4.22 -14.22
N THR A 144 -20.57 -4.79 -14.56
CA THR A 144 -21.55 -4.13 -15.43
C THR A 144 -22.22 -2.91 -14.80
N ASN A 145 -22.31 -2.84 -13.45
CA ASN A 145 -22.81 -1.65 -12.74
C ASN A 145 -21.75 -0.56 -12.53
N GLY A 146 -20.51 -0.80 -12.98
CA GLY A 146 -19.40 0.16 -12.89
C GLY A 146 -18.65 0.18 -11.57
N ASN A 147 -18.97 -0.69 -10.60
CA ASN A 147 -18.28 -0.69 -9.30
C ASN A 147 -16.79 -1.08 -9.41
N LEU A 148 -16.50 -2.09 -10.24
CA LEU A 148 -15.15 -2.58 -10.50
C LEU A 148 -14.61 -2.17 -11.88
N GLU A 149 -15.46 -1.67 -12.77
CA GLU A 149 -15.14 -1.35 -14.15
C GLU A 149 -14.55 0.06 -14.27
N CYS A 150 -13.49 0.20 -15.06
CA CYS A 150 -12.94 1.45 -15.52
C CYS A 150 -12.34 1.26 -16.93
N ASN A 151 -12.84 2.01 -17.91
CA ASN A 151 -12.38 1.96 -19.30
C ASN A 151 -12.39 0.54 -19.92
N GLY A 152 -13.43 -0.24 -19.63
CA GLY A 152 -13.58 -1.60 -20.16
C GLY A 152 -12.77 -2.67 -19.43
N CYS A 153 -12.07 -2.31 -18.35
CA CYS A 153 -11.23 -3.20 -17.56
C CYS A 153 -11.69 -3.25 -16.09
N VAL A 154 -11.34 -4.33 -15.41
CA VAL A 154 -11.45 -4.40 -13.94
C VAL A 154 -10.33 -3.59 -13.33
N ASN A 155 -10.65 -2.70 -12.40
CA ASN A 155 -9.70 -1.80 -11.76
C ASN A 155 -9.76 -1.96 -10.24
N PHE A 156 -8.69 -2.53 -9.64
CA PHE A 156 -8.65 -2.82 -8.21
C PHE A 156 -8.59 -1.56 -7.35
N MET A 157 -7.91 -0.50 -7.80
CA MET A 157 -7.88 0.79 -7.12
C MET A 157 -9.28 1.39 -7.03
N LYS A 158 -10.02 1.42 -8.16
CA LYS A 158 -11.40 1.87 -8.19
C LYS A 158 -12.28 1.03 -7.27
N ALA A 159 -12.19 -0.28 -7.35
CA ALA A 159 -12.92 -1.20 -6.48
C ALA A 159 -12.68 -0.88 -4.99
N GLY A 160 -11.43 -0.66 -4.60
CA GLY A 160 -11.07 -0.27 -3.24
C GLY A 160 -11.74 1.03 -2.79
N MET A 161 -11.74 2.05 -3.64
CA MET A 161 -12.40 3.33 -3.36
C MET A 161 -13.93 3.21 -3.29
N VAL A 162 -14.54 2.41 -4.19
CA VAL A 162 -16.01 2.21 -4.23
C VAL A 162 -16.50 1.57 -2.94
N TYR A 163 -15.80 0.55 -2.47
CA TYR A 163 -16.20 -0.24 -1.31
C TYR A 163 -15.66 0.29 0.03
N ALA A 164 -14.84 1.34 0.03
CA ALA A 164 -14.42 2.02 1.25
C ALA A 164 -15.55 2.83 1.90
N ASP A 165 -15.57 2.88 3.22
CA ASP A 165 -16.41 3.83 3.97
C ASP A 165 -15.72 5.21 3.98
N PHE A 166 -14.40 5.26 3.97
CA PHE A 166 -13.60 6.47 3.92
C PHE A 166 -12.32 6.30 3.07
N ILE A 167 -11.91 7.35 2.37
CA ILE A 167 -10.74 7.34 1.49
C ILE A 167 -9.72 8.33 2.03
N THR A 168 -8.46 7.94 2.06
CA THR A 168 -7.35 8.82 2.40
C THR A 168 -6.29 8.84 1.31
N THR A 169 -5.48 9.89 1.29
CA THR A 169 -4.27 9.97 0.46
C THR A 169 -3.17 10.72 1.21
N VAL A 170 -1.98 10.80 0.63
CA VAL A 170 -0.73 11.15 1.32
C VAL A 170 -0.45 12.66 1.47
N SER A 171 -1.33 13.53 1.02
CA SER A 171 -1.29 14.97 1.34
C SER A 171 -2.60 15.67 1.01
N ASN A 172 -2.86 16.84 1.62
CA ASN A 172 -4.02 17.65 1.30
C ASN A 172 -3.95 18.14 -0.16
N THR A 173 -2.78 18.59 -0.61
CA THR A 173 -2.55 19.01 -2.00
C THR A 173 -2.86 17.87 -2.97
N TYR A 174 -2.35 16.68 -2.72
CA TYR A 174 -2.61 15.53 -3.58
C TYR A 174 -4.09 15.13 -3.59
N ALA A 175 -4.79 15.24 -2.45
CA ALA A 175 -6.23 15.00 -2.40
C ALA A 175 -7.04 15.95 -3.31
N ASP A 176 -6.54 17.16 -3.53
CA ASP A 176 -7.14 18.10 -4.47
C ASP A 176 -6.68 17.83 -5.91
N GLU A 177 -5.39 17.60 -6.14
CA GLU A 177 -4.80 17.33 -7.46
C GLU A 177 -5.45 16.14 -8.16
N ILE A 178 -5.66 15.02 -7.48
CA ILE A 178 -6.26 13.81 -8.07
C ILE A 178 -7.73 13.97 -8.48
N THR A 179 -8.36 15.10 -8.14
CA THR A 179 -9.69 15.47 -8.67
C THR A 179 -9.65 16.06 -10.07
N TYR A 180 -8.47 16.40 -10.59
CA TYR A 180 -8.30 16.97 -11.93
C TYR A 180 -7.86 15.91 -12.94
N PRO A 181 -8.30 15.98 -14.21
CA PRO A 181 -7.98 14.98 -15.22
C PRO A 181 -6.49 14.71 -15.42
N TYR A 182 -5.64 15.73 -15.27
CA TYR A 182 -4.19 15.61 -15.44
C TYR A 182 -3.52 14.68 -14.42
N PHE A 183 -4.01 14.69 -13.17
CA PHE A 183 -3.44 13.90 -12.07
C PHE A 183 -4.30 12.69 -11.68
N GLY A 184 -5.54 12.64 -12.16
CA GLY A 184 -6.54 11.68 -11.72
C GLY A 184 -6.46 10.31 -12.39
N GLU A 185 -5.53 10.11 -13.34
CA GLU A 185 -5.25 8.81 -13.97
C GLU A 185 -6.53 8.08 -14.43
N HIS A 186 -7.47 8.82 -15.02
CA HIS A 186 -8.83 8.38 -15.44
C HIS A 186 -9.81 8.07 -14.31
N LEU A 187 -9.46 8.31 -13.06
CA LEU A 187 -10.33 8.14 -11.89
C LEU A 187 -10.80 9.48 -11.30
N ASP A 188 -10.37 10.61 -11.87
CA ASP A 188 -10.72 11.97 -11.42
C ASP A 188 -12.22 12.21 -11.28
N GLY A 189 -13.02 11.70 -12.21
CA GLY A 189 -14.47 11.81 -12.17
C GLY A 189 -15.06 11.15 -10.92
N TYR A 190 -14.69 9.89 -10.67
CA TYR A 190 -15.13 9.17 -9.48
C TYR A 190 -14.64 9.85 -8.19
N ILE A 191 -13.38 10.28 -8.15
CA ILE A 191 -12.79 10.93 -6.97
C ILE A 191 -13.49 12.26 -6.68
N ARG A 192 -13.79 13.05 -7.69
CA ARG A 192 -14.50 14.32 -7.61
C ARG A 192 -15.92 14.14 -7.03
N ASP A 193 -16.65 13.16 -7.53
CA ASP A 193 -18.00 12.84 -7.06
C ASP A 193 -18.02 12.35 -5.61
N ASN A 194 -16.90 11.80 -5.14
CA ASN A 194 -16.71 11.27 -3.79
C ASN A 194 -15.79 12.12 -2.90
N ARG A 195 -15.53 13.38 -3.27
CA ARG A 195 -14.59 14.28 -2.57
C ARG A 195 -14.88 14.43 -1.07
N SER A 196 -16.14 14.34 -0.67
CA SER A 196 -16.55 14.45 0.75
C SER A 196 -16.04 13.30 1.63
N ARG A 197 -15.68 12.16 1.04
CA ARG A 197 -15.09 11.00 1.73
C ARG A 197 -13.58 10.94 1.64
N LEU A 198 -12.93 11.90 0.96
CA LEU A 198 -11.50 11.90 0.73
C LEU A 198 -10.79 12.95 1.60
N VAL A 199 -9.77 12.51 2.34
CA VAL A 199 -8.91 13.38 3.16
C VAL A 199 -7.45 13.11 2.86
N GLY A 200 -6.65 14.18 2.76
CA GLY A 200 -5.19 14.09 2.68
C GLY A 200 -4.56 14.04 4.08
N ILE A 201 -3.68 13.08 4.30
CA ILE A 201 -2.91 12.92 5.54
C ILE A 201 -1.43 12.83 5.15
N ILE A 202 -0.64 13.80 5.60
CA ILE A 202 0.80 13.84 5.28
C ILE A 202 1.51 12.67 5.96
N ASN A 203 2.41 12.00 5.21
CA ASN A 203 3.28 10.98 5.75
C ASN A 203 4.17 11.54 6.86
N GLY A 204 4.36 10.77 7.93
CA GLY A 204 5.28 11.11 9.00
C GLY A 204 6.74 11.07 8.55
N LEU A 205 7.58 11.78 9.27
CA LEU A 205 9.03 11.69 9.18
C LEU A 205 9.56 10.93 10.40
N ASP A 206 10.56 10.09 10.19
CA ASP A 206 11.31 9.49 11.28
C ASP A 206 12.34 10.51 11.79
N GLU A 207 12.02 11.18 12.89
CA GLU A 207 12.84 12.23 13.48
C GLU A 207 14.07 11.70 14.21
N ASP A 208 14.13 10.41 14.50
CA ASP A 208 15.30 9.77 15.07
C ASP A 208 16.34 9.47 13.98
N VAL A 209 15.88 8.97 12.83
CA VAL A 209 16.75 8.63 11.68
C VAL A 209 17.13 9.89 10.90
N TYR A 210 16.18 10.78 10.61
CA TYR A 210 16.42 12.00 9.82
C TYR A 210 16.67 13.23 10.69
N ASN A 211 17.52 13.10 11.70
CA ASN A 211 17.87 14.19 12.60
C ASN A 211 19.26 14.74 12.30
N PRO A 212 19.39 15.92 11.68
CA PRO A 212 20.69 16.48 11.35
C PRO A 212 21.58 16.80 12.56
N ALA A 213 21.01 16.89 13.76
CA ALA A 213 21.78 17.08 14.98
C ALA A 213 22.54 15.83 15.43
N THR A 214 22.06 14.65 15.04
CA THR A 214 22.59 13.35 15.48
C THR A 214 22.94 12.39 14.36
N ASP A 215 22.64 12.74 13.10
CA ASP A 215 22.88 11.89 11.93
C ASP A 215 24.39 11.65 11.75
N PRO A 216 24.85 10.39 11.84
CA PRO A 216 26.27 10.04 11.66
C PRO A 216 26.74 10.05 10.21
N LEU A 217 25.81 10.19 9.24
CA LEU A 217 26.11 10.14 7.80
C LEU A 217 26.49 11.51 7.21
N ILE A 218 26.29 12.59 7.95
CA ILE A 218 26.69 13.94 7.52
C ILE A 218 27.97 14.38 8.20
N ASP A 219 28.85 15.10 7.48
CA ASP A 219 30.15 15.51 7.98
C ASP A 219 30.10 16.44 9.18
N VAL A 220 29.10 17.34 9.19
CA VAL A 220 28.91 18.33 10.25
C VAL A 220 27.46 18.34 10.70
N ASN A 221 27.20 17.89 11.91
CA ASN A 221 25.88 17.95 12.51
C ASN A 221 25.45 19.41 12.76
N TYR A 222 24.15 19.68 12.56
CA TYR A 222 23.58 21.03 12.72
C TYR A 222 22.17 20.99 13.31
N THR A 223 21.79 22.13 13.87
CA THR A 223 20.45 22.39 14.41
C THR A 223 19.77 23.52 13.67
N ALA A 224 18.54 23.84 14.04
CA ALA A 224 17.82 25.01 13.51
C ALA A 224 18.55 26.33 13.77
N ASP A 225 19.37 26.42 14.81
CA ASP A 225 20.05 27.65 15.18
C ASP A 225 21.31 27.94 14.34
N ASP A 226 21.96 26.89 13.83
CA ASP A 226 23.27 27.01 13.15
C ASP A 226 23.33 26.42 11.72
N PHE A 227 22.18 25.94 11.20
CA PHE A 227 22.09 25.31 9.88
C PHE A 227 22.61 26.20 8.74
N GLN A 228 22.43 27.51 8.82
CA GLN A 228 22.85 28.44 7.77
C GLN A 228 24.39 28.42 7.54
N ILE A 229 25.14 28.15 8.60
CA ILE A 229 26.60 28.06 8.52
C ILE A 229 27.03 26.61 8.26
N LYS A 230 26.56 25.68 9.06
CA LYS A 230 27.01 24.28 9.05
C LYS A 230 26.56 23.51 7.81
N LYS A 231 25.38 23.82 7.25
CA LYS A 231 24.92 23.21 6.00
C LYS A 231 25.84 23.54 4.81
N HIS A 232 26.52 24.70 4.83
CA HIS A 232 27.54 25.01 3.82
C HIS A 232 28.80 24.13 3.94
N LEU A 233 29.14 23.67 5.14
CA LEU A 233 30.24 22.75 5.34
C LEU A 233 29.92 21.37 4.77
N ASN A 234 28.73 20.87 5.01
CA ASN A 234 28.26 19.62 4.39
C ASN A 234 28.19 19.72 2.85
N LYS A 235 27.74 20.87 2.32
CA LYS A 235 27.79 21.11 0.88
C LYS A 235 29.21 21.05 0.33
N LYS A 236 30.17 21.65 1.03
CA LYS A 236 31.58 21.63 0.63
C LYS A 236 32.10 20.19 0.61
N ALA A 237 31.91 19.43 1.68
CA ALA A 237 32.33 18.04 1.78
C ALA A 237 31.75 17.18 0.63
N LEU A 238 30.47 17.30 0.35
CA LEU A 238 29.82 16.59 -0.75
C LEU A 238 30.36 17.03 -2.14
N GLN A 239 30.68 18.29 -2.33
CA GLN A 239 31.33 18.77 -3.57
C GLN A 239 32.71 18.16 -3.75
N GLU A 240 33.51 18.08 -2.68
CA GLU A 240 34.83 17.45 -2.68
C GLU A 240 34.73 15.95 -2.95
N GLU A 241 33.84 15.25 -2.29
CA GLU A 241 33.59 13.80 -2.48
C GLU A 241 33.19 13.46 -3.93
N LEU A 242 32.32 14.28 -4.53
CA LEU A 242 31.84 14.08 -5.90
C LEU A 242 32.76 14.67 -6.98
N GLY A 243 33.91 15.26 -6.62
CA GLY A 243 34.82 15.90 -7.55
C GLY A 243 34.25 17.13 -8.26
N LEU A 244 33.28 17.81 -7.65
CA LEU A 244 32.66 19.01 -8.16
C LEU A 244 33.46 20.26 -7.77
N PRO A 245 33.39 21.35 -8.54
CA PRO A 245 33.98 22.62 -8.14
C PRO A 245 33.43 23.10 -6.81
N VAL A 246 34.32 23.31 -5.82
CA VAL A 246 33.94 23.80 -4.50
C VAL A 246 33.55 25.26 -4.60
N SER A 247 32.28 25.57 -4.35
CA SER A 247 31.76 26.94 -4.39
C SER A 247 30.63 27.12 -3.38
N ARG A 248 30.80 28.11 -2.51
CA ARG A 248 29.76 28.49 -1.56
C ARG A 248 28.52 29.08 -2.25
N ASN A 249 28.75 29.88 -3.29
CA ASN A 249 27.71 30.70 -3.92
C ASN A 249 26.98 29.99 -5.07
N THR A 250 27.58 28.97 -5.68
CA THR A 250 26.93 28.22 -6.73
C THR A 250 25.89 27.27 -6.12
N PRO A 251 24.62 27.34 -6.52
CA PRO A 251 23.61 26.38 -6.08
C PRO A 251 24.02 24.94 -6.43
N MET A 252 23.79 24.00 -5.52
CA MET A 252 23.90 22.58 -5.75
C MET A 252 22.50 21.97 -5.71
N ILE A 253 22.13 21.31 -6.80
CA ILE A 253 20.83 20.64 -6.94
C ILE A 253 21.11 19.14 -6.99
N ALA A 254 20.45 18.39 -6.13
CA ALA A 254 20.50 16.94 -6.12
C ALA A 254 19.09 16.39 -6.34
N MET A 255 18.98 15.33 -7.13
CA MET A 255 17.79 14.52 -7.26
C MET A 255 18.10 13.11 -6.79
N ILE A 256 17.39 12.69 -5.75
CA ILE A 256 17.50 11.34 -5.20
C ILE A 256 16.21 10.63 -5.60
N ASP A 257 16.33 9.61 -6.44
CA ASP A 257 15.20 8.82 -6.90
C ASP A 257 15.33 7.38 -6.41
N ARG A 258 14.19 6.79 -6.10
CA ARG A 258 14.13 5.35 -5.84
C ARG A 258 14.18 4.62 -7.16
N LYS A 259 15.18 3.76 -7.35
CA LYS A 259 15.26 2.90 -8.54
C LYS A 259 13.95 2.14 -8.70
N SER A 260 13.12 2.56 -9.64
CA SER A 260 12.01 1.74 -10.09
C SER A 260 12.59 0.55 -10.83
N VAL A 261 12.39 -0.64 -10.29
CA VAL A 261 12.61 -1.87 -11.05
C VAL A 261 11.48 -1.89 -12.09
N VAL A 262 11.84 -1.54 -13.31
CA VAL A 262 10.98 -1.71 -14.47
C VAL A 262 11.13 -3.15 -14.95
#